data_f2e22fde68dda5662c201406b36eb814
#
_entry.id   f2e22fde68dda5662c201406b36eb814
#
_cell.length_a   1.000
_cell.length_b   1.000
_cell.length_c   1.000
_cell.angle_alpha   90.00
_cell.angle_beta   90.00
_cell.angle_gamma   90.00
#
_symmetry.space_group_name_H-M   'P 1'
#
loop_
_entity.id
_entity.type
_entity.pdbx_description
1 polymer ?
#
loop_
_entity_poly.entity_id
_entity_poly.type
_entity_poly.pdbx_seq_one_letter_code
_entity_poly.pdbx_strand_id
1 'polypeptide(L)'
;AGNAVLAKPAEETPLIAAEAVRLLHEAGVPGDALQLVPGAGEIGAALVAAPQTAGVLFTGSTEVARLIQRQLASRLSASGRPIPLVAETGGQNAMIVDSSALAEQVVADVIASAFDSAGQRCSALRILCLQEDVADRTLAMLKGALRELRIGRTDRLAVDIGPVITDEAQEGIGRHIEAMRALRCAVEQQPLPEESAHGSFVPPTIIEIDDIAQLRREVFGPVLHVIRFPRAGLDALVDAINATGYGLTFGLHTRLDDTVAQVTGRVKAGNLYVNRNVIGAIVGVQPFGGRGLSGTGPKAGGPLYLGRLVRVPPAFAGRAGSFPSALADFADWLAAEGEAEASAMARRCGDASALGVEMALPGPVGERNLYALHPRGWIGMRPATRQGLLGQMAAVLATGNRGVLQDMALPRGLPPHIAAHFASRPEGPLGAVLVEGDAGRIGAAVRDVAGLPGPVVSVHAAGAD
;
A
#
# COMPACT_ATOMS: atom_id res chain seq x y z
N ALA A 1 -0.05 7.25 -22.15
CA ALA A 1 -0.90 6.04 -22.25
C ALA A 1 -2.08 6.23 -23.24
N GLY A 2 -2.29 7.47 -23.77
CA GLY A 2 -3.34 7.75 -24.74
C GLY A 2 -4.76 7.86 -24.15
N ASN A 3 -4.89 7.98 -22.83
CA ASN A 3 -6.18 8.21 -22.18
C ASN A 3 -6.40 9.70 -21.93
N ALA A 4 -7.65 10.16 -22.02
CA ALA A 4 -8.05 11.43 -21.45
C ALA A 4 -8.21 11.30 -19.92
N VAL A 5 -7.97 12.39 -19.20
CA VAL A 5 -7.99 12.45 -17.74
C VAL A 5 -8.95 13.52 -17.26
N LEU A 6 -9.89 13.14 -16.40
CA LEU A 6 -10.70 14.05 -15.61
C LEU A 6 -10.10 14.10 -14.19
N ALA A 7 -9.47 15.23 -13.85
CA ALA A 7 -8.79 15.43 -12.58
C ALA A 7 -9.73 16.08 -11.56
N LYS A 8 -10.23 15.30 -10.59
CA LYS A 8 -10.99 15.82 -9.45
C LYS A 8 -10.05 15.95 -8.24
N PRO A 9 -9.68 17.16 -7.84
CA PRO A 9 -8.88 17.37 -6.63
C PRO A 9 -9.68 17.05 -5.36
N ALA A 10 -8.97 16.99 -4.22
CA ALA A 10 -9.62 17.09 -2.92
C ALA A 10 -10.36 18.43 -2.82
N GLU A 11 -11.52 18.45 -2.16
CA GLU A 11 -12.38 19.62 -2.09
C GLU A 11 -11.76 20.78 -1.31
N GLU A 12 -10.82 20.48 -0.43
CA GLU A 12 -10.08 21.46 0.38
C GLU A 12 -8.87 22.07 -0.36
N THR A 13 -8.42 21.46 -1.49
CA THR A 13 -7.20 21.91 -2.20
C THR A 13 -7.40 22.15 -3.70
N PRO A 14 -8.51 22.79 -4.15
CA PRO A 14 -8.80 22.96 -5.57
C PRO A 14 -7.87 23.96 -6.25
N LEU A 15 -7.38 24.98 -5.54
CA LEU A 15 -6.58 26.07 -6.12
C LEU A 15 -5.23 25.58 -6.61
N ILE A 16 -4.52 24.77 -5.84
CA ILE A 16 -3.22 24.22 -6.25
C ILE A 16 -3.38 23.25 -7.42
N ALA A 17 -4.49 22.48 -7.46
CA ALA A 17 -4.79 21.61 -8.57
C ALA A 17 -5.10 22.40 -9.87
N ALA A 18 -5.82 23.51 -9.74
CA ALA A 18 -6.10 24.41 -10.88
C ALA A 18 -4.79 24.99 -11.45
N GLU A 19 -3.89 25.42 -10.59
CA GLU A 19 -2.58 25.93 -10.99
C GLU A 19 -1.73 24.85 -11.68
N ALA A 20 -1.72 23.62 -11.14
CA ALA A 20 -1.01 22.50 -11.75
C ALA A 20 -1.56 22.17 -13.15
N VAL A 21 -2.88 22.15 -13.33
CA VAL A 21 -3.51 21.92 -14.64
C VAL A 21 -3.20 23.06 -15.61
N ARG A 22 -3.24 24.33 -15.15
CA ARG A 22 -2.86 25.48 -15.95
C ARG A 22 -1.43 25.36 -16.50
N LEU A 23 -0.47 25.01 -15.62
CA LEU A 23 0.94 24.82 -16.02
C LEU A 23 1.12 23.67 -17.01
N LEU A 24 0.35 22.56 -16.85
CA LEU A 24 0.39 21.46 -17.80
C LEU A 24 -0.15 21.87 -19.18
N HIS A 25 -1.22 22.67 -19.24
CA HIS A 25 -1.74 23.21 -20.51
C HIS A 25 -0.73 24.16 -21.16
N GLU A 26 -0.08 25.05 -20.41
CA GLU A 26 0.98 25.92 -20.90
C GLU A 26 2.20 25.13 -21.41
N ALA A 27 2.50 23.99 -20.80
CA ALA A 27 3.53 23.06 -21.25
C ALA A 27 3.12 22.23 -22.50
N GLY A 28 1.92 22.46 -23.05
CA GLY A 28 1.45 21.85 -24.30
C GLY A 28 0.57 20.62 -24.13
N VAL A 29 0.09 20.28 -22.91
CA VAL A 29 -0.91 19.23 -22.74
C VAL A 29 -2.25 19.73 -23.29
N PRO A 30 -2.88 19.02 -24.26
CA PRO A 30 -4.15 19.47 -24.84
C PRO A 30 -5.28 19.53 -23.79
N GLY A 31 -6.14 20.57 -23.90
CA GLY A 31 -7.25 20.75 -22.96
C GLY A 31 -8.29 19.63 -22.97
N ASP A 32 -8.44 18.92 -24.10
CA ASP A 32 -9.30 17.74 -24.22
C ASP A 32 -8.68 16.46 -23.65
N ALA A 33 -7.35 16.45 -23.47
CA ALA A 33 -6.65 15.32 -22.84
C ALA A 33 -6.59 15.41 -21.30
N LEU A 34 -6.68 16.62 -20.73
CA LEU A 34 -6.68 16.86 -19.30
C LEU A 34 -7.69 17.93 -18.93
N GLN A 35 -8.67 17.60 -18.11
CA GLN A 35 -9.69 18.54 -17.64
C GLN A 35 -9.75 18.51 -16.11
N LEU A 36 -9.81 19.70 -15.50
CA LEU A 36 -10.06 19.87 -14.07
C LEU A 36 -11.57 19.84 -13.81
N VAL A 37 -12.00 19.01 -12.87
CA VAL A 37 -13.39 18.88 -12.45
C VAL A 37 -13.46 19.06 -10.92
N PRO A 38 -13.53 20.33 -10.43
CA PRO A 38 -13.66 20.59 -9.01
C PRO A 38 -15.03 20.17 -8.49
N GLY A 39 -15.11 19.82 -7.23
CA GLY A 39 -16.35 19.45 -6.54
C GLY A 39 -16.12 18.49 -5.40
N ALA A 40 -17.16 18.31 -4.59
CA ALA A 40 -17.15 17.43 -3.43
C ALA A 40 -17.39 15.96 -3.81
N GLY A 41 -17.77 15.15 -2.83
CA GLY A 41 -17.90 13.71 -2.99
C GLY A 41 -18.93 13.28 -4.04
N GLU A 42 -20.01 14.05 -4.22
CA GLU A 42 -21.06 13.77 -5.22
C GLU A 42 -20.55 13.87 -6.66
N ILE A 43 -19.64 14.82 -6.95
CA ILE A 43 -19.00 14.92 -8.26
C ILE A 43 -18.08 13.73 -8.50
N GLY A 44 -17.31 13.33 -7.48
CA GLY A 44 -16.47 12.12 -7.54
C GLY A 44 -17.30 10.86 -7.82
N ALA A 45 -18.45 10.71 -7.14
CA ALA A 45 -19.37 9.59 -7.35
C ALA A 45 -19.97 9.59 -8.76
N ALA A 46 -20.35 10.76 -9.29
CA ALA A 46 -20.87 10.91 -10.65
C ALA A 46 -19.83 10.54 -11.71
N LEU A 47 -18.58 10.97 -11.54
CA LEU A 47 -17.47 10.61 -12.42
C LEU A 47 -17.22 9.10 -12.43
N VAL A 48 -17.22 8.44 -11.26
CA VAL A 48 -17.04 6.98 -11.16
C VAL A 48 -18.21 6.22 -11.77
N ALA A 49 -19.43 6.73 -11.62
CA ALA A 49 -20.65 6.10 -12.16
C ALA A 49 -20.78 6.25 -13.69
N ALA A 50 -20.15 7.27 -14.29
CA ALA A 50 -20.27 7.58 -15.70
C ALA A 50 -19.83 6.36 -16.57
N PRO A 51 -20.64 5.96 -17.57
CA PRO A 51 -20.34 4.81 -18.44
C PRO A 51 -19.02 4.95 -19.20
N GLN A 52 -18.62 6.19 -19.47
CA GLN A 52 -17.38 6.53 -20.20
C GLN A 52 -16.11 6.34 -19.35
N THR A 53 -16.23 6.28 -18.03
CA THR A 53 -15.08 6.10 -17.14
C THR A 53 -14.50 4.70 -17.33
N ALA A 54 -13.34 4.64 -18.00
CA ALA A 54 -12.65 3.42 -18.36
C ALA A 54 -11.69 2.90 -17.26
N GLY A 55 -11.37 3.72 -16.26
CA GLY A 55 -10.52 3.37 -15.13
C GLY A 55 -10.49 4.49 -14.11
N VAL A 56 -10.10 4.18 -12.89
CA VAL A 56 -9.99 5.15 -11.78
C VAL A 56 -8.63 5.03 -11.12
N LEU A 57 -7.95 6.18 -10.96
CA LEU A 57 -6.78 6.35 -10.11
C LEU A 57 -7.22 7.18 -8.90
N PHE A 58 -7.01 6.66 -7.72
CA PHE A 58 -7.51 7.28 -6.50
C PHE A 58 -6.43 7.32 -5.42
N THR A 59 -6.31 8.45 -4.75
CA THR A 59 -5.54 8.60 -3.52
C THR A 59 -6.44 9.18 -2.43
N GLY A 60 -6.54 8.51 -1.29
CA GLY A 60 -7.40 8.94 -0.18
C GLY A 60 -7.59 7.86 0.87
N SER A 61 -8.73 7.85 1.56
CA SER A 61 -8.99 6.84 2.60
C SER A 61 -9.36 5.48 2.01
N THR A 62 -9.09 4.41 2.76
CA THR A 62 -9.47 3.03 2.40
C THR A 62 -11.00 2.89 2.28
N GLU A 63 -11.75 3.61 3.09
CA GLU A 63 -13.21 3.64 3.08
C GLU A 63 -13.74 4.16 1.74
N VAL A 64 -13.22 5.30 1.27
CA VAL A 64 -13.61 5.90 -0.02
C VAL A 64 -13.16 5.00 -1.18
N ALA A 65 -11.95 4.43 -1.14
CA ALA A 65 -11.50 3.47 -2.15
C ALA A 65 -12.46 2.27 -2.29
N ARG A 66 -12.99 1.77 -1.17
CA ARG A 66 -14.00 0.70 -1.17
C ARG A 66 -15.36 1.14 -1.71
N LEU A 67 -15.78 2.39 -1.47
CA LEU A 67 -16.99 2.95 -2.10
C LEU A 67 -16.83 3.01 -3.61
N ILE A 68 -15.68 3.48 -4.10
CA ILE A 68 -15.34 3.49 -5.52
C ILE A 68 -15.36 2.06 -6.10
N GLN A 69 -14.74 1.10 -5.41
CA GLN A 69 -14.76 -0.30 -5.84
C GLN A 69 -16.19 -0.84 -5.98
N ARG A 70 -17.06 -0.58 -5.01
CA ARG A 70 -18.48 -1.00 -5.04
C ARG A 70 -19.24 -0.37 -6.21
N GLN A 71 -19.01 0.92 -6.47
CA GLN A 71 -19.62 1.62 -7.58
C GLN A 71 -19.15 1.04 -8.93
N LEU A 72 -17.86 0.80 -9.10
CA LEU A 72 -17.30 0.16 -10.30
C LEU A 72 -17.80 -1.27 -10.48
N ALA A 73 -18.07 -1.99 -9.40
CA ALA A 73 -18.58 -3.36 -9.42
C ALA A 73 -20.00 -3.48 -9.98
N SER A 74 -20.74 -2.37 -10.12
CA SER A 74 -22.08 -2.34 -10.72
C SER A 74 -22.08 -2.59 -12.23
N ARG A 75 -20.93 -2.47 -12.90
CA ARG A 75 -20.79 -2.62 -14.35
C ARG A 75 -19.44 -3.21 -14.76
N LEU A 76 -19.36 -3.70 -15.97
CA LEU A 76 -18.12 -4.08 -16.64
C LEU A 76 -17.79 -3.07 -17.75
N SER A 77 -16.55 -3.09 -18.23
CA SER A 77 -16.15 -2.36 -19.42
C SER A 77 -16.87 -2.86 -20.67
N ALA A 78 -16.82 -2.12 -21.77
CA ALA A 78 -17.39 -2.54 -23.04
C ALA A 78 -16.83 -3.89 -23.57
N SER A 79 -15.64 -4.31 -23.11
CA SER A 79 -15.04 -5.60 -23.41
C SER A 79 -15.40 -6.69 -22.39
N GLY A 80 -16.37 -6.50 -21.52
CA GLY A 80 -16.78 -7.48 -20.50
C GLY A 80 -15.78 -7.68 -19.36
N ARG A 81 -14.79 -6.81 -19.21
CA ARG A 81 -13.76 -6.91 -18.17
C ARG A 81 -14.03 -5.98 -16.99
N PRO A 82 -13.51 -6.31 -15.79
CA PRO A 82 -13.54 -5.39 -14.65
C PRO A 82 -12.90 -4.05 -14.98
N ILE A 83 -13.49 -2.95 -14.49
CA ILE A 83 -12.92 -1.61 -14.68
C ILE A 83 -11.72 -1.46 -13.74
N PRO A 84 -10.54 -1.06 -14.25
CA PRO A 84 -9.35 -0.90 -13.42
C PRO A 84 -9.55 0.15 -12.33
N LEU A 85 -9.22 -0.22 -11.10
CA LEU A 85 -9.04 0.70 -9.97
C LEU A 85 -7.60 0.58 -9.49
N VAL A 86 -6.86 1.68 -9.50
CA VAL A 86 -5.58 1.82 -8.82
C VAL A 86 -5.81 2.77 -7.66
N ALA A 87 -5.80 2.23 -6.46
CA ALA A 87 -6.02 2.98 -5.22
C ALA A 87 -4.77 2.96 -4.36
N GLU A 88 -4.36 4.13 -3.92
CA GLU A 88 -3.34 4.33 -2.88
C GLU A 88 -4.03 4.96 -1.67
N THR A 89 -3.83 4.32 -0.50
CA THR A 89 -4.59 4.67 0.70
C THR A 89 -3.65 4.88 1.90
N GLY A 90 -4.21 5.08 3.08
CA GLY A 90 -3.46 5.40 4.29
C GLY A 90 -2.50 4.32 4.77
N GLY A 91 -1.82 4.57 5.88
CA GLY A 91 -0.82 3.67 6.46
C GLY A 91 -0.72 3.77 7.98
N GLN A 92 -0.60 2.63 8.64
CA GLN A 92 -0.13 2.53 10.03
C GLN A 92 1.39 2.30 10.03
N ASN A 93 2.12 3.29 9.48
CA ASN A 93 3.53 3.15 9.19
C ASN A 93 4.34 3.06 10.48
N ALA A 94 5.19 2.03 10.57
CA ALA A 94 6.02 1.78 11.73
C ALA A 94 7.51 2.02 11.42
N MET A 95 8.27 2.36 12.46
CA MET A 95 9.73 2.42 12.43
C MET A 95 10.29 1.64 13.61
N ILE A 96 11.17 0.70 13.35
CA ILE A 96 11.88 -0.06 14.38
C ILE A 96 13.27 0.55 14.58
N VAL A 97 13.65 0.74 15.83
CA VAL A 97 14.96 1.26 16.24
C VAL A 97 15.58 0.25 17.19
N ASP A 98 16.69 -0.35 16.78
CA ASP A 98 17.45 -1.25 17.65
C ASP A 98 18.53 -0.51 18.46
N SER A 99 19.17 -1.22 19.38
CA SER A 99 20.18 -0.65 20.27
C SER A 99 21.47 -0.21 19.56
N SER A 100 21.67 -0.58 18.30
CA SER A 100 22.84 -0.17 17.51
C SER A 100 22.64 1.15 16.78
N ALA A 101 21.40 1.65 16.69
CA ALA A 101 21.05 2.87 15.97
C ALA A 101 21.71 4.12 16.53
N LEU A 102 21.94 5.11 15.66
CA LEU A 102 22.46 6.42 16.06
C LEU A 102 21.29 7.30 16.51
N ALA A 103 21.21 7.58 17.82
CA ALA A 103 20.06 8.22 18.43
C ALA A 103 19.76 9.61 17.85
N GLU A 104 20.78 10.39 17.52
CA GLU A 104 20.65 11.74 16.94
C GLU A 104 20.00 11.67 15.54
N GLN A 105 20.40 10.71 14.72
CA GLN A 105 19.81 10.49 13.42
C GLN A 105 18.36 9.98 13.54
N VAL A 106 18.12 9.04 14.46
CA VAL A 106 16.77 8.54 14.74
C VAL A 106 15.83 9.68 15.09
N VAL A 107 16.23 10.58 16.00
CA VAL A 107 15.39 11.71 16.42
C VAL A 107 15.08 12.64 15.25
N ALA A 108 16.08 13.02 14.44
CA ALA A 108 15.87 13.87 13.27
C ALA A 108 14.91 13.23 12.27
N ASP A 109 15.12 11.94 11.94
CA ASP A 109 14.30 11.20 11.00
C ASP A 109 12.87 10.94 11.51
N VAL A 110 12.69 10.73 12.82
CA VAL A 110 11.37 10.57 13.44
C VAL A 110 10.60 11.90 13.44
N ILE A 111 11.24 13.03 13.81
CA ILE A 111 10.59 14.36 13.78
C ILE A 111 10.10 14.67 12.37
N ALA A 112 10.95 14.53 11.36
CA ALA A 112 10.56 14.73 9.97
C ALA A 112 9.44 13.77 9.54
N SER A 113 9.56 12.48 9.87
CA SER A 113 8.60 11.46 9.43
C SER A 113 7.22 11.59 10.06
N ALA A 114 7.14 11.99 11.34
CA ALA A 114 5.89 12.03 12.09
C ALA A 114 5.17 13.37 12.00
N PHE A 115 5.92 14.48 11.88
CA PHE A 115 5.37 15.80 12.12
C PHE A 115 5.43 16.75 10.92
N ASP A 116 6.30 16.54 9.93
CA ASP A 116 6.25 17.34 8.68
C ASP A 116 4.85 17.30 8.07
N SER A 117 4.40 18.45 7.53
CA SER A 117 3.04 18.64 7.01
C SER A 117 1.95 18.35 8.07
N ALA A 118 2.23 18.59 9.35
CA ALA A 118 1.36 18.24 10.48
C ALA A 118 0.98 16.73 10.49
N GLY A 119 1.90 15.84 10.09
CA GLY A 119 1.66 14.40 9.99
C GLY A 119 0.63 13.99 8.93
N GLN A 120 0.24 14.89 8.03
CA GLN A 120 -0.81 14.67 7.03
C GLN A 120 -0.24 14.12 5.71
N ARG A 121 0.59 13.09 5.80
CA ARG A 121 1.05 12.30 4.66
C ARG A 121 0.66 10.83 4.87
N CYS A 122 0.27 10.15 3.80
CA CYS A 122 0.03 8.71 3.84
C CYS A 122 1.28 7.93 4.29
N SER A 123 2.48 8.47 4.01
CA SER A 123 3.78 7.91 4.43
C SER A 123 4.21 8.31 5.84
N ALA A 124 3.50 9.21 6.55
CA ALA A 124 3.92 9.69 7.85
C ALA A 124 4.06 8.56 8.88
N LEU A 125 5.06 8.67 9.74
CA LEU A 125 5.32 7.72 10.81
C LEU A 125 4.22 7.79 11.87
N ARG A 126 3.60 6.64 12.16
CA ARG A 126 2.53 6.52 13.16
C ARG A 126 2.95 5.76 14.41
N ILE A 127 3.89 4.82 14.25
CA ILE A 127 4.32 3.92 15.32
C ILE A 127 5.84 3.87 15.36
N LEU A 128 6.43 4.36 16.43
CA LEU A 128 7.86 4.24 16.70
C LEU A 128 8.08 3.11 17.70
N CYS A 129 8.83 2.09 17.28
CA CYS A 129 9.16 0.93 18.10
C CYS A 129 10.61 1.05 18.58
N LEU A 130 10.82 1.27 19.88
CA LEU A 130 12.14 1.45 20.48
C LEU A 130 12.55 0.19 21.24
N GLN A 131 13.74 -0.35 20.94
CA GLN A 131 14.30 -1.41 21.77
C GLN A 131 14.55 -0.88 23.20
N GLU A 132 14.19 -1.66 24.21
CA GLU A 132 14.17 -1.27 25.61
C GLU A 132 15.50 -0.65 26.08
N ASP A 133 16.65 -1.21 25.64
CA ASP A 133 17.98 -0.76 26.04
C ASP A 133 18.29 0.70 25.68
N VAL A 134 17.63 1.25 24.67
CA VAL A 134 17.85 2.63 24.18
C VAL A 134 16.62 3.52 24.28
N ALA A 135 15.49 2.96 24.69
CA ALA A 135 14.18 3.62 24.64
C ALA A 135 14.16 4.92 25.48
N ASP A 136 14.62 4.88 26.74
CA ASP A 136 14.55 6.03 27.64
C ASP A 136 15.37 7.21 27.10
N ARG A 137 16.61 6.93 26.66
CA ARG A 137 17.49 7.99 26.11
C ARG A 137 16.90 8.55 24.82
N THR A 138 16.48 7.70 23.90
CA THR A 138 15.95 8.13 22.60
C THR A 138 14.67 8.93 22.79
N LEU A 139 13.77 8.46 23.68
CA LEU A 139 12.51 9.14 23.95
C LEU A 139 12.73 10.50 24.64
N ALA A 140 13.68 10.60 25.56
CA ALA A 140 14.04 11.88 26.19
C ALA A 140 14.55 12.90 25.17
N MET A 141 15.42 12.47 24.23
CA MET A 141 15.89 13.31 23.13
C MET A 141 14.76 13.72 22.20
N LEU A 142 13.88 12.77 21.84
CA LEU A 142 12.73 13.02 20.98
C LEU A 142 11.76 14.03 21.59
N LYS A 143 11.45 13.90 22.89
CA LYS A 143 10.63 14.88 23.63
C LYS A 143 11.31 16.25 23.69
N GLY A 144 12.63 16.29 23.81
CA GLY A 144 13.41 17.54 23.72
C GLY A 144 13.27 18.19 22.34
N ALA A 145 13.48 17.43 21.26
CA ALA A 145 13.34 17.92 19.90
C ALA A 145 11.89 18.36 19.58
N LEU A 146 10.89 17.64 20.10
CA LEU A 146 9.49 18.01 19.94
C LEU A 146 9.23 19.43 20.48
N ARG A 147 9.82 19.79 21.62
CA ARG A 147 9.60 21.11 22.25
C ARG A 147 10.21 22.27 21.49
N GLU A 148 11.16 22.02 20.60
CA GLU A 148 11.77 23.03 19.74
C GLU A 148 10.95 23.33 18.48
N LEU A 149 9.96 22.48 18.12
CA LEU A 149 9.13 22.69 16.94
C LEU A 149 8.26 23.96 17.11
N ARG A 150 8.19 24.75 16.07
CA ARG A 150 7.38 25.98 16.03
C ARG A 150 6.06 25.70 15.32
N ILE A 151 4.96 25.96 16.03
CA ILE A 151 3.61 25.80 15.53
C ILE A 151 3.08 27.16 15.10
N GLY A 152 2.46 27.28 13.94
CA GLY A 152 1.90 28.55 13.49
C GLY A 152 1.55 28.58 11.99
N ARG A 153 1.46 29.77 11.44
CA ARG A 153 1.10 30.00 10.03
C ARG A 153 2.20 29.55 9.08
N THR A 154 1.82 28.79 8.08
CA THR A 154 2.74 28.17 7.09
C THR A 154 3.31 29.16 6.05
N ASP A 155 2.88 30.41 6.05
CA ASP A 155 3.48 31.49 5.26
C ASP A 155 4.79 32.04 5.86
N ARG A 156 5.19 31.55 7.05
CA ARG A 156 6.42 31.91 7.74
C ARG A 156 7.42 30.76 7.67
N LEU A 157 8.59 31.01 7.11
CA LEU A 157 9.67 30.01 6.98
C LEU A 157 10.18 29.44 8.30
N ALA A 158 9.94 30.14 9.42
CA ALA A 158 10.35 29.70 10.74
C ALA A 158 9.36 28.74 11.42
N VAL A 159 8.25 28.42 10.77
CA VAL A 159 7.21 27.53 11.30
C VAL A 159 7.43 26.11 10.76
N ASP A 160 7.45 25.15 11.68
CA ASP A 160 7.62 23.72 11.35
C ASP A 160 6.28 23.02 11.18
N ILE A 161 5.28 23.37 11.99
CA ILE A 161 3.99 22.69 12.06
C ILE A 161 2.84 23.64 11.76
N GLY A 162 2.12 23.39 10.68
CA GLY A 162 0.93 24.12 10.30
C GLY A 162 -0.37 23.50 10.86
N PRO A 163 -1.54 24.00 10.41
CA PRO A 163 -2.84 23.46 10.81
C PRO A 163 -3.10 22.10 10.14
N VAL A 164 -4.01 21.33 10.72
CA VAL A 164 -4.63 20.19 10.00
C VAL A 164 -5.68 20.71 9.03
N ILE A 165 -6.06 19.86 8.07
CA ILE A 165 -6.78 20.30 6.88
C ILE A 165 -8.20 20.82 7.15
N THR A 166 -8.90 20.28 8.17
CA THR A 166 -10.27 20.67 8.53
C THR A 166 -10.48 20.61 10.03
N ASP A 167 -11.55 21.26 10.51
CA ASP A 167 -11.98 21.20 11.91
C ASP A 167 -12.42 19.78 12.28
N GLU A 168 -13.03 19.02 11.35
CA GLU A 168 -13.41 17.62 11.56
C GLU A 168 -12.17 16.74 11.81
N ALA A 169 -11.08 16.98 11.08
CA ALA A 169 -9.81 16.31 11.31
C ALA A 169 -9.24 16.64 12.68
N GLN A 170 -9.26 17.93 13.07
CA GLN A 170 -8.84 18.38 14.40
C GLN A 170 -9.62 17.69 15.51
N GLU A 171 -10.96 17.70 15.43
CA GLU A 171 -11.83 17.03 16.40
C GLU A 171 -11.58 15.51 16.45
N GLY A 172 -11.42 14.88 15.30
CA GLY A 172 -11.14 13.45 15.19
C GLY A 172 -9.85 13.05 15.89
N ILE A 173 -8.80 13.84 15.70
CA ILE A 173 -7.50 13.64 16.36
C ILE A 173 -7.63 13.92 17.86
N GLY A 174 -8.33 14.99 18.23
CA GLY A 174 -8.59 15.33 19.65
C GLY A 174 -9.30 14.19 20.38
N ARG A 175 -10.37 13.63 19.78
CA ARG A 175 -11.07 12.47 20.35
C ARG A 175 -10.14 11.26 20.54
N HIS A 176 -9.22 11.01 19.60
CA HIS A 176 -8.25 9.94 19.75
C HIS A 176 -7.30 10.18 20.93
N ILE A 177 -6.73 11.37 21.05
CA ILE A 177 -5.82 11.72 22.15
C ILE A 177 -6.51 11.55 23.50
N GLU A 178 -7.75 12.02 23.64
CA GLU A 178 -8.53 11.88 24.88
C GLU A 178 -8.86 10.40 25.18
N ALA A 179 -9.14 9.60 24.16
CA ALA A 179 -9.34 8.15 24.33
C ALA A 179 -8.06 7.46 24.86
N MET A 180 -6.87 7.88 24.37
CA MET A 180 -5.60 7.34 24.87
C MET A 180 -5.31 7.78 26.32
N ARG A 181 -5.66 9.02 26.69
CA ARG A 181 -5.60 9.49 28.09
C ARG A 181 -6.51 8.66 29.00
N ALA A 182 -7.72 8.36 28.54
CA ALA A 182 -8.67 7.51 29.28
C ALA A 182 -8.13 6.09 29.48
N LEU A 183 -7.33 5.58 28.54
CA LEU A 183 -6.60 4.30 28.67
C LEU A 183 -5.35 4.41 29.53
N ARG A 184 -5.07 5.58 30.15
CA ARG A 184 -3.90 5.90 30.96
C ARG A 184 -2.56 5.82 30.22
N CYS A 185 -2.58 5.98 28.90
CA CYS A 185 -1.35 6.15 28.13
C CYS A 185 -0.66 7.46 28.52
N ALA A 186 0.67 7.47 28.57
CA ALA A 186 1.44 8.69 28.77
C ALA A 186 1.37 9.53 27.48
N VAL A 187 0.91 10.77 27.62
CA VAL A 187 0.72 11.71 26.50
C VAL A 187 1.59 12.95 26.74
N GLU A 188 2.52 13.20 25.83
CA GLU A 188 3.35 14.42 25.78
C GLU A 188 2.88 15.31 24.64
N GLN A 189 2.59 16.58 24.93
CA GLN A 189 2.16 17.58 23.93
C GLN A 189 2.82 18.92 24.22
N GLN A 190 3.06 19.69 23.16
CA GLN A 190 3.37 21.12 23.32
C GLN A 190 2.10 21.94 23.59
N PRO A 191 2.19 23.06 24.30
CA PRO A 191 1.13 24.04 24.33
C PRO A 191 0.99 24.70 22.94
N LEU A 192 -0.24 24.93 22.51
CA LEU A 192 -0.50 25.72 21.31
C LEU A 192 -0.22 27.21 21.57
N PRO A 193 0.47 27.91 20.66
CA PRO A 193 0.64 29.38 20.78
C PRO A 193 -0.70 30.08 20.59
N GLU A 194 -0.84 31.29 21.16
CA GLU A 194 -2.07 32.07 21.12
C GLU A 194 -2.56 32.33 19.67
N GLU A 195 -1.64 32.55 18.75
CA GLU A 195 -1.98 32.78 17.32
C GLU A 195 -2.65 31.56 16.63
N SER A 196 -2.55 30.38 17.22
CA SER A 196 -3.20 29.14 16.70
C SER A 196 -4.69 29.03 17.05
N ALA A 197 -5.21 29.94 17.88
CA ALA A 197 -6.63 29.98 18.29
C ALA A 197 -7.60 30.19 17.11
N HIS A 198 -7.11 30.69 15.97
CA HIS A 198 -7.91 31.01 14.78
C HIS A 198 -7.72 30.01 13.63
N GLY A 199 -7.38 28.75 13.92
CA GLY A 199 -7.22 27.70 12.92
C GLY A 199 -7.30 26.31 13.51
N SER A 200 -7.40 25.30 12.64
CA SER A 200 -7.51 23.88 13.00
C SER A 200 -6.15 23.28 13.39
N PHE A 201 -5.52 23.83 14.42
CA PHE A 201 -4.21 23.35 14.88
C PHE A 201 -4.34 22.18 15.88
N VAL A 202 -3.48 21.20 15.71
CA VAL A 202 -3.26 20.11 16.66
C VAL A 202 -1.81 20.14 17.10
N PRO A 203 -1.51 20.18 18.40
CA PRO A 203 -0.13 20.15 18.85
C PRO A 203 0.53 18.82 18.51
N PRO A 204 1.81 18.82 18.10
CA PRO A 204 2.58 17.58 17.96
C PRO A 204 2.50 16.75 19.24
N THR A 205 2.12 15.50 19.11
CA THR A 205 1.76 14.63 20.24
C THR A 205 2.54 13.32 20.18
N ILE A 206 3.15 12.93 21.30
CA ILE A 206 3.75 11.61 21.50
C ILE A 206 2.90 10.87 22.53
N ILE A 207 2.51 9.63 22.20
CA ILE A 207 1.69 8.76 23.05
C ILE A 207 2.43 7.43 23.25
N GLU A 208 2.78 7.09 24.49
CA GLU A 208 3.36 5.79 24.80
C GLU A 208 2.24 4.76 24.94
N ILE A 209 2.34 3.66 24.19
CA ILE A 209 1.36 2.56 24.15
C ILE A 209 2.03 1.23 24.52
N ASP A 210 1.24 0.28 25.03
CA ASP A 210 1.74 -1.05 25.42
C ASP A 210 1.56 -2.09 24.32
N ASP A 211 0.61 -1.88 23.41
CA ASP A 211 0.28 -2.82 22.33
C ASP A 211 -0.18 -2.06 21.07
N ILE A 212 0.33 -2.49 19.91
CA ILE A 212 -0.10 -1.98 18.59
C ILE A 212 -1.59 -2.18 18.34
N ALA A 213 -2.19 -3.24 18.90
CA ALA A 213 -3.62 -3.53 18.80
C ALA A 213 -4.53 -2.46 19.41
N GLN A 214 -3.99 -1.54 20.24
CA GLN A 214 -4.72 -0.35 20.72
C GLN A 214 -5.05 0.62 19.56
N LEU A 215 -4.31 0.54 18.46
CA LEU A 215 -4.48 1.40 17.29
C LEU A 215 -5.38 0.74 16.24
N ARG A 216 -6.67 0.96 16.33
CA ARG A 216 -7.67 0.32 15.46
C ARG A 216 -7.71 0.88 14.03
N ARG A 217 -7.24 2.12 13.83
CA ARG A 217 -7.21 2.83 12.54
C ARG A 217 -6.07 3.83 12.50
N GLU A 218 -5.74 4.29 11.31
CA GLU A 218 -4.81 5.40 11.13
C GLU A 218 -5.33 6.68 11.80
N VAL A 219 -4.42 7.40 12.49
CA VAL A 219 -4.67 8.76 13.00
C VAL A 219 -3.91 9.73 12.10
N PHE A 220 -4.65 10.37 11.19
CA PHE A 220 -4.05 11.21 10.14
C PHE A 220 -3.80 12.63 10.65
N GLY A 221 -2.68 12.81 11.34
CA GLY A 221 -2.29 14.08 11.97
C GLY A 221 -0.95 13.97 12.70
N PRO A 222 -0.55 15.02 13.44
CA PRO A 222 0.75 15.09 14.10
C PRO A 222 0.75 14.29 15.43
N VAL A 223 0.47 13.01 15.35
CA VAL A 223 0.40 12.09 16.49
C VAL A 223 1.29 10.88 16.22
N LEU A 224 2.28 10.69 17.09
CA LEU A 224 3.20 9.58 17.09
C LEU A 224 2.93 8.66 18.28
N HIS A 225 2.73 7.38 18.03
CA HIS A 225 2.65 6.38 19.09
C HIS A 225 4.02 5.72 19.28
N VAL A 226 4.41 5.50 20.52
CA VAL A 226 5.69 4.87 20.86
C VAL A 226 5.42 3.58 21.62
N ILE A 227 6.08 2.50 21.19
CA ILE A 227 6.04 1.21 21.87
C ILE A 227 7.47 0.74 22.16
N ARG A 228 7.66 0.10 23.30
CA ARG A 228 8.94 -0.50 23.69
C ARG A 228 8.92 -1.99 23.40
N PHE A 229 10.03 -2.55 22.98
CA PHE A 229 10.12 -3.98 22.75
C PHE A 229 11.45 -4.56 23.26
N PRO A 230 11.45 -5.77 23.83
CA PRO A 230 12.66 -6.47 24.20
C PRO A 230 13.36 -7.03 22.96
N ARG A 231 14.69 -7.09 22.95
CA ARG A 231 15.47 -7.61 21.80
C ARG A 231 14.94 -8.96 21.28
N ALA A 232 14.58 -9.86 22.19
CA ALA A 232 14.05 -11.19 21.83
C ALA A 232 12.64 -11.12 21.20
N GLY A 233 11.96 -9.98 21.31
CA GLY A 233 10.61 -9.76 20.78
C GLY A 233 10.55 -9.22 19.35
N LEU A 234 11.69 -9.06 18.66
CA LEU A 234 11.74 -8.42 17.33
C LEU A 234 10.84 -9.11 16.30
N ASP A 235 10.87 -10.44 16.22
CA ASP A 235 10.03 -11.19 15.27
C ASP A 235 8.55 -11.04 15.56
N ALA A 236 8.15 -11.12 16.83
CA ALA A 236 6.77 -10.93 17.26
C ALA A 236 6.29 -9.50 16.98
N LEU A 237 7.16 -8.49 17.14
CA LEU A 237 6.87 -7.10 16.80
C LEU A 237 6.61 -6.93 15.30
N VAL A 238 7.46 -7.52 14.45
CA VAL A 238 7.25 -7.49 12.99
C VAL A 238 5.94 -8.16 12.60
N ASP A 239 5.60 -9.27 13.25
CA ASP A 239 4.32 -9.96 13.02
C ASP A 239 3.12 -9.10 13.47
N ALA A 240 3.23 -8.39 14.61
CA ALA A 240 2.20 -7.45 15.08
C ALA A 240 2.03 -6.26 14.12
N ILE A 241 3.12 -5.70 13.58
CA ILE A 241 3.09 -4.65 12.56
C ILE A 241 2.37 -5.16 11.30
N ASN A 242 2.74 -6.36 10.81
CA ASN A 242 2.11 -6.98 9.64
C ASN A 242 0.61 -7.26 9.87
N ALA A 243 0.22 -7.60 11.11
CA ALA A 243 -1.16 -7.92 11.49
C ALA A 243 -2.10 -6.69 11.44
N THR A 244 -1.57 -5.46 11.45
CA THR A 244 -2.37 -4.25 11.23
C THR A 244 -3.07 -4.26 9.87
N GLY A 245 -2.56 -5.03 8.92
CA GLY A 245 -3.05 -5.11 7.54
C GLY A 245 -2.62 -3.95 6.64
N TYR A 246 -2.03 -2.89 7.20
CA TYR A 246 -1.42 -1.80 6.45
C TYR A 246 -0.01 -2.17 5.97
N GLY A 247 0.42 -1.56 4.88
CA GLY A 247 1.75 -1.82 4.33
C GLY A 247 2.16 -0.78 3.30
N LEU A 248 2.25 0.50 3.69
CA LEU A 248 2.71 1.57 2.81
C LEU A 248 4.20 1.83 2.99
N THR A 249 4.59 2.42 4.11
CA THR A 249 6.00 2.68 4.42
C THR A 249 6.41 1.98 5.72
N PHE A 250 7.70 1.67 5.83
CA PHE A 250 8.30 1.10 7.02
C PHE A 250 9.73 1.61 7.17
N GLY A 251 10.13 1.97 8.38
CA GLY A 251 11.46 2.42 8.73
C GLY A 251 12.21 1.42 9.61
N LEU A 252 13.52 1.37 9.44
CA LEU A 252 14.41 0.60 10.30
C LEU A 252 15.68 1.41 10.57
N HIS A 253 16.01 1.63 11.82
CA HIS A 253 17.29 2.17 12.23
C HIS A 253 18.11 1.11 12.93
N THR A 254 19.20 0.70 12.31
CA THR A 254 20.15 -0.31 12.80
C THR A 254 21.48 -0.17 12.08
N ARG A 255 22.56 -0.61 12.72
CA ARG A 255 23.89 -0.72 12.10
C ARG A 255 24.28 -2.20 11.88
N LEU A 256 23.34 -3.13 12.03
CA LEU A 256 23.57 -4.57 11.91
C LEU A 256 22.93 -5.10 10.61
N ASP A 257 23.73 -5.55 9.68
CA ASP A 257 23.27 -6.09 8.39
C ASP A 257 22.35 -7.30 8.56
N ASP A 258 22.59 -8.15 9.56
CA ASP A 258 21.73 -9.28 9.89
C ASP A 258 20.33 -8.82 10.31
N THR A 259 20.23 -7.74 11.11
CA THR A 259 18.94 -7.15 11.49
C THR A 259 18.25 -6.55 10.26
N VAL A 260 18.99 -5.89 9.36
CA VAL A 260 18.42 -5.41 8.09
C VAL A 260 17.82 -6.56 7.30
N ALA A 261 18.57 -7.63 7.08
CA ALA A 261 18.10 -8.80 6.32
C ALA A 261 16.89 -9.48 6.98
N GLN A 262 16.95 -9.70 8.31
CA GLN A 262 15.86 -10.31 9.07
C GLN A 262 14.56 -9.52 8.97
N VAL A 263 14.61 -8.22 9.21
CA VAL A 263 13.41 -7.36 9.27
C VAL A 263 12.85 -7.11 7.87
N THR A 264 13.70 -6.73 6.89
CA THR A 264 13.24 -6.43 5.53
C THR A 264 12.73 -7.67 4.81
N GLY A 265 13.20 -8.86 5.16
CA GLY A 265 12.70 -10.13 4.63
C GLY A 265 11.31 -10.53 5.16
N ARG A 266 10.86 -9.98 6.29
CA ARG A 266 9.57 -10.34 6.94
C ARG A 266 8.50 -9.26 6.85
N VAL A 267 8.88 -7.99 6.85
CA VAL A 267 7.95 -6.87 6.82
C VAL A 267 7.19 -6.81 5.50
N LYS A 268 5.87 -6.63 5.60
CA LYS A 268 4.96 -6.56 4.45
C LYS A 268 4.59 -5.10 4.14
N ALA A 269 5.57 -4.28 3.78
CA ALA A 269 5.34 -2.91 3.35
C ALA A 269 5.79 -2.70 1.89
N GLY A 270 5.19 -1.71 1.24
CA GLY A 270 5.53 -1.36 -0.12
C GLY A 270 6.89 -0.67 -0.21
N ASN A 271 7.20 0.23 0.71
CA ASN A 271 8.43 0.99 0.74
C ASN A 271 9.14 0.80 2.08
N LEU A 272 10.36 0.28 2.03
CA LEU A 272 11.21 0.01 3.19
C LEU A 272 12.37 0.99 3.19
N TYR A 273 12.61 1.66 4.31
CA TYR A 273 13.67 2.66 4.46
C TYR A 273 14.58 2.26 5.62
N VAL A 274 15.88 2.18 5.34
CA VAL A 274 16.89 1.83 6.36
C VAL A 274 17.76 3.05 6.63
N ASN A 275 17.88 3.44 7.90
CA ASN A 275 18.70 4.56 8.38
C ASN A 275 18.35 5.89 7.69
N ARG A 276 17.07 6.17 7.52
CA ARG A 276 16.54 7.44 7.01
C ARG A 276 15.07 7.61 7.37
N ASN A 277 14.54 8.81 7.12
CA ASN A 277 13.10 9.09 7.26
C ASN A 277 12.25 8.30 6.26
N VAL A 278 10.95 8.15 6.56
CA VAL A 278 10.00 7.35 5.76
C VAL A 278 9.14 8.17 4.79
N ILE A 279 9.33 9.50 4.73
CA ILE A 279 8.49 10.42 3.93
C ILE A 279 9.16 10.90 2.64
N GLY A 280 10.36 10.48 2.35
CA GLY A 280 11.21 11.08 1.32
C GLY A 280 11.28 10.30 0.01
N ALA A 281 10.21 9.65 -0.48
CA ALA A 281 10.20 9.04 -1.80
C ALA A 281 10.42 10.08 -2.90
N ILE A 282 11.44 9.88 -3.73
CA ILE A 282 11.80 10.81 -4.79
C ILE A 282 11.15 10.38 -6.10
N VAL A 283 10.33 11.27 -6.67
CA VAL A 283 9.68 11.04 -7.97
C VAL A 283 10.70 10.76 -9.07
N GLY A 284 10.46 9.73 -9.87
CA GLY A 284 11.35 9.30 -10.93
C GLY A 284 12.53 8.41 -10.48
N VAL A 285 12.72 8.27 -9.17
CA VAL A 285 13.78 7.41 -8.59
C VAL A 285 13.18 6.25 -7.82
N GLN A 286 12.28 6.53 -6.88
CA GLN A 286 11.73 5.53 -5.98
C GLN A 286 10.23 5.31 -6.27
N PRO A 287 9.84 4.19 -6.88
CA PRO A 287 8.43 3.85 -7.03
C PRO A 287 7.74 3.78 -5.66
N PHE A 288 6.58 4.43 -5.56
CA PHE A 288 5.86 4.56 -4.31
C PHE A 288 4.47 3.93 -4.38
N GLY A 289 4.10 3.16 -3.36
CA GLY A 289 2.77 2.55 -3.25
C GLY A 289 2.70 1.44 -2.22
N GLY A 290 1.50 1.24 -1.70
CA GLY A 290 1.20 0.31 -0.62
C GLY A 290 0.69 -1.06 -1.06
N ARG A 291 0.46 -1.91 -0.07
CA ARG A 291 -0.22 -3.20 -0.19
C ARG A 291 -1.22 -3.38 0.96
N GLY A 292 -2.09 -4.37 0.85
CA GLY A 292 -3.12 -4.61 1.86
C GLY A 292 -4.09 -3.43 1.98
N LEU A 293 -4.31 -2.95 3.20
CA LEU A 293 -5.15 -1.78 3.46
C LEU A 293 -4.57 -0.47 2.90
N SER A 294 -3.29 -0.46 2.50
CA SER A 294 -2.60 0.74 2.01
C SER A 294 -2.58 0.91 0.50
N GLY A 295 -3.15 -0.02 -0.26
CA GLY A 295 -3.26 0.17 -1.69
C GLY A 295 -3.35 -1.11 -2.52
N THR A 296 -3.78 -0.95 -3.76
CA THR A 296 -3.96 -2.05 -4.71
C THR A 296 -2.66 -2.38 -5.46
N GLY A 297 -1.71 -1.45 -5.50
CA GLY A 297 -0.62 -1.48 -6.48
C GLY A 297 -1.14 -1.45 -7.93
N PRO A 298 -0.22 -1.48 -8.88
CA PRO A 298 1.22 -1.40 -8.75
C PRO A 298 1.68 0.00 -8.30
N LYS A 299 2.92 0.12 -7.83
CA LYS A 299 3.48 1.37 -7.32
C LYS A 299 3.51 2.46 -8.38
N ALA A 300 3.11 3.68 -8.00
CA ALA A 300 3.23 4.88 -8.83
C ALA A 300 4.71 5.13 -9.18
N GLY A 301 4.98 5.52 -10.42
CA GLY A 301 6.33 5.69 -10.95
C GLY A 301 7.10 4.38 -11.17
N GLY A 302 6.50 3.22 -10.88
CA GLY A 302 7.12 1.92 -11.09
C GLY A 302 6.89 1.35 -12.49
N PRO A 303 7.69 0.32 -12.88
CA PRO A 303 7.70 -0.23 -14.23
C PRO A 303 6.38 -0.92 -14.63
N LEU A 304 5.53 -1.28 -13.68
CA LEU A 304 4.25 -1.95 -13.93
C LEU A 304 3.05 -0.99 -13.97
N TYR A 305 3.24 0.30 -13.59
CA TYR A 305 2.13 1.22 -13.40
C TYR A 305 1.38 1.52 -14.71
N LEU A 306 2.10 1.86 -15.78
CA LEU A 306 1.50 2.15 -17.09
C LEU A 306 0.77 0.94 -17.68
N GLY A 307 1.19 -0.27 -17.34
CA GLY A 307 0.51 -1.50 -17.77
C GLY A 307 -0.96 -1.59 -17.35
N ARG A 308 -1.34 -0.88 -16.27
CA ARG A 308 -2.74 -0.81 -15.81
C ARG A 308 -3.59 0.18 -16.62
N LEU A 309 -2.97 1.04 -17.40
CA LEU A 309 -3.59 2.16 -18.12
C LEU A 309 -3.64 1.94 -19.63
N VAL A 310 -3.17 0.79 -20.11
CA VAL A 310 -3.10 0.46 -21.54
C VAL A 310 -3.82 -0.87 -21.81
N ARG A 311 -4.27 -1.03 -23.05
CA ARG A 311 -4.96 -2.25 -23.50
C ARG A 311 -4.02 -3.46 -23.57
N VAL A 312 -2.79 -3.24 -24.04
CA VAL A 312 -1.73 -4.23 -24.11
C VAL A 312 -0.58 -3.75 -23.23
N PRO A 313 -0.37 -4.36 -22.05
CA PRO A 313 0.74 -4.00 -21.20
C PRO A 313 2.08 -4.23 -21.91
N PRO A 314 3.06 -3.32 -21.74
CA PRO A 314 4.41 -3.59 -22.20
C PRO A 314 4.99 -4.78 -21.44
N ALA A 315 5.87 -5.53 -22.12
CA ALA A 315 6.62 -6.59 -21.46
C ALA A 315 7.44 -6.01 -20.29
N PHE A 316 7.46 -6.71 -19.16
CA PHE A 316 8.30 -6.32 -18.03
C PHE A 316 9.78 -6.53 -18.38
N ALA A 317 10.54 -5.46 -18.36
CA ALA A 317 11.96 -5.46 -18.78
C ALA A 317 12.93 -5.93 -17.66
N GLY A 318 12.43 -6.42 -16.52
CA GLY A 318 13.27 -6.99 -15.46
C GLY A 318 13.98 -8.26 -15.93
N ARG A 319 15.16 -8.57 -15.35
CA ARG A 319 15.79 -9.88 -15.57
C ARG A 319 14.85 -10.96 -15.07
N ALA A 320 14.71 -12.06 -15.81
CA ALA A 320 13.97 -13.23 -15.37
C ALA A 320 14.48 -13.67 -13.99
N GLY A 321 13.56 -13.76 -13.05
CA GLY A 321 13.81 -14.40 -11.77
C GLY A 321 14.06 -15.90 -11.95
N SER A 322 14.28 -16.62 -10.87
CA SER A 322 14.35 -18.09 -10.93
C SER A 322 12.98 -18.65 -11.32
N PHE A 323 13.00 -19.65 -12.21
CA PHE A 323 11.77 -20.39 -12.53
C PHE A 323 11.27 -21.07 -11.24
N PRO A 324 10.02 -20.81 -10.79
CA PRO A 324 9.54 -21.38 -9.54
C PRO A 324 9.50 -22.91 -9.57
N SER A 325 10.15 -23.58 -8.60
CA SER A 325 10.27 -25.04 -8.57
C SER A 325 8.90 -25.74 -8.55
N ALA A 326 7.95 -25.27 -7.72
CA ALA A 326 6.61 -25.83 -7.67
C ALA A 326 5.86 -25.72 -9.01
N LEU A 327 6.14 -24.69 -9.82
CA LEU A 327 5.58 -24.55 -11.15
C LEU A 327 6.24 -25.52 -12.16
N ALA A 328 7.57 -25.74 -12.03
CA ALA A 328 8.27 -26.70 -12.85
C ALA A 328 7.71 -28.11 -12.62
N ASP A 329 7.61 -28.52 -11.36
CA ASP A 329 7.04 -29.81 -10.97
C ASP A 329 5.58 -29.95 -11.43
N PHE A 330 4.79 -28.85 -11.39
CA PHE A 330 3.42 -28.84 -11.91
C PHE A 330 3.37 -29.03 -13.42
N ALA A 331 4.26 -28.37 -14.18
CA ALA A 331 4.33 -28.52 -15.63
C ALA A 331 4.75 -29.95 -16.03
N ASP A 332 5.68 -30.57 -15.29
CA ASP A 332 6.13 -31.94 -15.52
C ASP A 332 5.03 -32.95 -15.20
N TRP A 333 4.31 -32.76 -14.09
CA TRP A 333 3.15 -33.56 -13.74
C TRP A 333 2.06 -33.47 -14.82
N LEU A 334 1.72 -32.28 -15.35
CA LEU A 334 0.76 -32.08 -16.42
C LEU A 334 1.18 -32.84 -17.70
N ALA A 335 2.46 -32.81 -18.05
CA ALA A 335 2.97 -33.55 -19.19
C ALA A 335 2.81 -35.08 -19.01
N ALA A 336 3.07 -35.59 -17.82
CA ALA A 336 2.89 -37.03 -17.50
C ALA A 336 1.44 -37.46 -17.51
N GLU A 337 0.48 -36.58 -17.15
CA GLU A 337 -0.96 -36.81 -17.24
C GLU A 337 -1.52 -36.67 -18.68
N GLY A 338 -0.69 -36.35 -19.68
CA GLY A 338 -1.10 -36.14 -21.05
C GLY A 338 -1.70 -34.76 -21.35
N GLU A 339 -1.63 -33.81 -20.41
CA GLU A 339 -2.13 -32.41 -20.53
C GLU A 339 -1.05 -31.51 -21.18
N ALA A 340 -0.65 -31.83 -22.42
CA ALA A 340 0.48 -31.17 -23.07
C ALA A 340 0.31 -29.66 -23.26
N GLU A 341 -0.91 -29.17 -23.57
CA GLU A 341 -1.20 -27.76 -23.74
C GLU A 341 -1.13 -27.00 -22.41
N ALA A 342 -1.66 -27.59 -21.35
CA ALA A 342 -1.60 -27.00 -20.00
C ALA A 342 -0.16 -27.00 -19.49
N SER A 343 0.65 -28.02 -19.74
CA SER A 343 2.08 -28.04 -19.43
C SER A 343 2.82 -26.93 -20.18
N ALA A 344 2.60 -26.76 -21.45
CA ALA A 344 3.21 -25.70 -22.26
C ALA A 344 2.79 -24.31 -21.76
N MET A 345 1.53 -24.12 -21.37
CA MET A 345 1.04 -22.88 -20.77
C MET A 345 1.73 -22.62 -19.42
N ALA A 346 1.83 -23.62 -18.52
CA ALA A 346 2.52 -23.49 -17.24
C ALA A 346 3.99 -23.04 -17.43
N ARG A 347 4.69 -23.62 -18.41
CA ARG A 347 6.06 -23.21 -18.75
C ARG A 347 6.12 -21.75 -19.22
N ARG A 348 5.21 -21.31 -20.11
CA ARG A 348 5.12 -19.90 -20.52
C ARG A 348 4.85 -18.96 -19.34
N CYS A 349 4.02 -19.36 -18.37
CA CYS A 349 3.82 -18.59 -17.15
C CYS A 349 5.13 -18.47 -16.33
N GLY A 350 5.93 -19.52 -16.29
CA GLY A 350 7.24 -19.51 -15.63
C GLY A 350 8.24 -18.60 -16.33
N ASP A 351 8.31 -18.66 -17.65
CA ASP A 351 9.19 -17.79 -18.45
C ASP A 351 8.82 -16.30 -18.31
N ALA A 352 7.53 -16.01 -18.12
CA ALA A 352 7.03 -14.67 -17.89
C ALA A 352 7.06 -14.24 -16.41
N SER A 353 7.46 -15.12 -15.50
CA SER A 353 7.47 -14.82 -14.07
C SER A 353 8.51 -13.76 -13.73
N ALA A 354 8.06 -12.76 -12.96
CA ALA A 354 8.92 -11.76 -12.37
C ALA A 354 9.22 -12.04 -10.87
N LEU A 355 8.90 -13.23 -10.39
CA LEU A 355 9.18 -13.62 -9.01
C LEU A 355 10.68 -13.68 -8.75
N GLY A 356 11.12 -13.04 -7.66
CA GLY A 356 12.52 -12.95 -7.29
C GLY A 356 13.36 -11.99 -8.16
N VAL A 357 12.73 -11.18 -9.01
CA VAL A 357 13.41 -10.11 -9.72
C VAL A 357 13.77 -9.00 -8.74
N GLU A 358 15.04 -8.63 -8.71
CA GLU A 358 15.53 -7.41 -8.06
C GLU A 358 16.15 -6.48 -9.09
N MET A 359 15.77 -5.22 -9.03
CA MET A 359 16.30 -4.17 -9.90
C MET A 359 16.97 -3.09 -9.06
N ALA A 360 18.24 -2.81 -9.33
CA ALA A 360 18.89 -1.64 -8.78
C ALA A 360 18.32 -0.39 -9.44
N LEU A 361 17.86 0.54 -8.62
CA LEU A 361 17.37 1.85 -9.06
C LEU A 361 18.47 2.91 -8.87
N PRO A 362 18.45 3.99 -9.64
CA PRO A 362 19.38 5.11 -9.43
C PRO A 362 19.13 5.72 -8.03
N GLY A 363 20.16 6.42 -7.52
CA GLY A 363 20.10 7.10 -6.23
C GLY A 363 21.34 7.94 -6.01
N PRO A 364 21.34 8.82 -4.99
CA PRO A 364 22.53 9.59 -4.62
C PRO A 364 23.62 8.68 -4.07
N VAL A 365 24.85 9.19 -4.02
CA VAL A 365 25.98 8.48 -3.41
C VAL A 365 25.68 8.18 -1.95
N GLY A 366 25.90 6.93 -1.53
CA GLY A 366 25.61 6.45 -0.18
C GLY A 366 24.25 5.79 0.00
N GLU A 367 23.36 5.85 -1.01
CA GLU A 367 22.09 5.11 -1.01
C GLU A 367 22.14 3.89 -1.95
N ARG A 368 21.52 2.80 -1.52
CA ARG A 368 21.22 1.64 -2.34
C ARG A 368 19.70 1.50 -2.47
N ASN A 369 19.17 1.68 -3.67
CA ASN A 369 17.76 1.54 -3.97
C ASN A 369 17.52 0.24 -4.75
N LEU A 370 16.64 -0.62 -4.23
CA LEU A 370 16.24 -1.88 -4.85
C LEU A 370 14.73 -1.91 -5.05
N TYR A 371 14.31 -2.33 -6.24
CA TYR A 371 12.92 -2.64 -6.53
C TYR A 371 12.79 -4.14 -6.71
N ALA A 372 11.93 -4.76 -5.89
CA ALA A 372 11.70 -6.20 -5.92
C ALA A 372 10.20 -6.51 -6.03
N LEU A 373 9.89 -7.67 -6.62
CA LEU A 373 8.53 -8.18 -6.74
C LEU A 373 8.33 -9.36 -5.78
N HIS A 374 7.30 -9.25 -4.97
CA HIS A 374 6.93 -10.25 -3.95
C HIS A 374 5.52 -10.80 -4.18
N PRO A 375 5.23 -12.03 -3.72
CA PRO A 375 3.87 -12.59 -3.74
C PRO A 375 2.87 -11.70 -3.02
N ARG A 376 1.63 -11.68 -3.50
CA ARG A 376 0.51 -10.99 -2.86
C ARG A 376 -0.10 -11.77 -1.69
N GLY A 377 0.17 -13.07 -1.60
CA GLY A 377 -0.39 -13.97 -0.60
C GLY A 377 -1.51 -14.85 -1.16
N TRP A 378 -2.72 -14.76 -0.64
CA TRP A 378 -3.83 -15.59 -1.04
C TRP A 378 -4.54 -15.05 -2.28
N ILE A 379 -4.72 -15.90 -3.30
CA ILE A 379 -5.41 -15.58 -4.55
C ILE A 379 -6.68 -16.41 -4.64
N GLY A 380 -7.82 -15.74 -4.69
CA GLY A 380 -9.09 -16.41 -4.96
C GLY A 380 -9.13 -16.94 -6.38
N MET A 381 -9.51 -18.20 -6.56
CA MET A 381 -9.58 -18.88 -7.84
C MET A 381 -11.02 -19.23 -8.16
N ARG A 382 -11.55 -18.76 -9.31
CA ARG A 382 -12.90 -19.02 -9.78
C ARG A 382 -12.87 -19.53 -11.23
N PRO A 383 -12.34 -20.74 -11.45
CA PRO A 383 -12.34 -21.36 -12.77
C PRO A 383 -13.77 -21.78 -13.19
N ALA A 384 -14.04 -21.79 -14.48
CA ALA A 384 -15.27 -22.32 -15.06
C ALA A 384 -15.04 -23.69 -15.72
N THR A 385 -13.83 -23.91 -16.20
CA THR A 385 -13.43 -25.11 -16.92
C THR A 385 -12.22 -25.78 -16.25
N ARG A 386 -11.95 -27.04 -16.62
CA ARG A 386 -10.71 -27.73 -16.22
C ARG A 386 -9.47 -26.96 -16.71
N GLN A 387 -9.49 -26.49 -17.96
CA GLN A 387 -8.38 -25.73 -18.53
C GLN A 387 -8.17 -24.41 -17.76
N GLY A 388 -9.24 -23.70 -17.43
CA GLY A 388 -9.19 -22.51 -16.58
C GLY A 388 -8.64 -22.79 -15.19
N LEU A 389 -9.02 -23.92 -14.57
CA LEU A 389 -8.43 -24.36 -13.30
C LEU A 389 -6.91 -24.51 -13.40
N LEU A 390 -6.44 -25.28 -14.40
CA LEU A 390 -5.01 -25.52 -14.60
C LEU A 390 -4.26 -24.22 -14.90
N GLY A 391 -4.87 -23.30 -15.67
CA GLY A 391 -4.31 -21.97 -15.95
C GLY A 391 -4.20 -21.10 -14.72
N GLN A 392 -5.23 -21.06 -13.88
CA GLN A 392 -5.21 -20.30 -12.65
C GLN A 392 -4.20 -20.90 -11.64
N MET A 393 -4.08 -22.23 -11.57
CA MET A 393 -3.05 -22.89 -10.77
C MET A 393 -1.64 -22.49 -11.23
N ALA A 394 -1.38 -22.53 -12.54
CA ALA A 394 -0.11 -22.12 -13.11
C ALA A 394 0.22 -20.66 -12.79
N ALA A 395 -0.74 -19.73 -12.91
CA ALA A 395 -0.56 -18.30 -12.58
C ALA A 395 -0.24 -18.08 -11.10
N VAL A 396 -0.93 -18.82 -10.21
CA VAL A 396 -0.68 -18.76 -8.75
C VAL A 396 0.74 -19.23 -8.43
N LEU A 397 1.16 -20.37 -8.98
CA LEU A 397 2.50 -20.93 -8.75
C LEU A 397 3.60 -20.07 -9.39
N ALA A 398 3.37 -19.54 -10.59
CA ALA A 398 4.31 -18.67 -11.31
C ALA A 398 4.64 -17.38 -10.52
N THR A 399 3.72 -16.93 -9.70
CA THR A 399 3.84 -15.69 -8.91
C THR A 399 4.14 -15.93 -7.43
N GLY A 400 4.44 -17.20 -7.05
CA GLY A 400 4.77 -17.58 -5.68
C GLY A 400 3.64 -17.40 -4.67
N ASN A 401 2.40 -17.28 -5.16
CA ASN A 401 1.21 -17.08 -4.35
C ASN A 401 0.64 -18.42 -3.83
N ARG A 402 -0.40 -18.32 -2.99
CA ARG A 402 -1.22 -19.46 -2.55
C ARG A 402 -2.65 -19.30 -3.12
N GLY A 403 -3.23 -20.38 -3.60
CA GLY A 403 -4.56 -20.37 -4.21
C GLY A 403 -5.67 -20.73 -3.23
N VAL A 404 -6.83 -20.08 -3.33
CA VAL A 404 -8.06 -20.47 -2.65
C VAL A 404 -9.05 -20.92 -3.68
N LEU A 405 -9.43 -22.19 -3.62
CA LEU A 405 -10.35 -22.83 -4.56
C LEU A 405 -11.60 -23.28 -3.81
N GLN A 406 -12.76 -22.77 -4.20
CA GLN A 406 -14.03 -23.06 -3.55
C GLN A 406 -14.99 -23.88 -4.43
N ASP A 407 -15.01 -23.59 -5.74
CA ASP A 407 -16.06 -24.07 -6.66
C ASP A 407 -15.70 -25.38 -7.38
N MET A 408 -14.44 -25.80 -7.34
CA MET A 408 -13.94 -27.02 -7.98
C MET A 408 -12.96 -27.74 -7.06
N ALA A 409 -12.82 -29.06 -7.26
CA ALA A 409 -11.79 -29.84 -6.58
C ALA A 409 -10.44 -29.74 -7.32
N LEU A 410 -9.35 -29.86 -6.58
CA LEU A 410 -8.02 -30.03 -7.18
C LEU A 410 -7.97 -31.29 -8.04
N PRO A 411 -7.13 -31.32 -9.09
CA PRO A 411 -6.97 -32.49 -9.96
C PRO A 411 -6.57 -33.72 -9.14
N ARG A 412 -7.14 -34.87 -9.48
CA ARG A 412 -6.75 -36.16 -8.87
C ARG A 412 -5.29 -36.48 -9.23
N GLY A 413 -4.54 -37.06 -8.30
CA GLY A 413 -3.13 -37.41 -8.52
C GLY A 413 -2.15 -36.22 -8.45
N LEU A 414 -2.64 -35.02 -8.15
CA LEU A 414 -1.74 -33.85 -7.97
C LEU A 414 -0.73 -34.14 -6.83
N PRO A 415 0.59 -33.96 -7.05
CA PRO A 415 1.59 -34.19 -6.01
C PRO A 415 1.33 -33.38 -4.74
N PRO A 416 1.51 -33.98 -3.54
CA PRO A 416 1.18 -33.33 -2.27
C PRO A 416 1.86 -31.98 -2.05
N HIS A 417 3.13 -31.83 -2.46
CA HIS A 417 3.90 -30.59 -2.31
C HIS A 417 3.32 -29.46 -3.19
N ILE A 418 2.76 -29.77 -4.36
CA ILE A 418 2.05 -28.81 -5.21
C ILE A 418 0.67 -28.51 -4.60
N ALA A 419 -0.06 -29.53 -4.16
CA ALA A 419 -1.37 -29.36 -3.54
C ALA A 419 -1.32 -28.46 -2.29
N ALA A 420 -0.21 -28.45 -1.54
CA ALA A 420 0.01 -27.60 -0.38
C ALA A 420 -0.02 -26.09 -0.66
N HIS A 421 0.11 -25.67 -1.93
CA HIS A 421 -0.06 -24.27 -2.33
C HIS A 421 -1.53 -23.84 -2.44
N PHE A 422 -2.48 -24.78 -2.33
CA PHE A 422 -3.91 -24.53 -2.52
C PHE A 422 -4.71 -24.95 -1.29
N ALA A 423 -5.73 -24.17 -0.96
CA ALA A 423 -6.60 -24.42 0.18
C ALA A 423 -8.07 -24.13 -0.19
N SER A 424 -9.02 -24.63 0.61
CA SER A 424 -10.44 -24.30 0.47
C SER A 424 -10.80 -22.97 1.15
N ARG A 425 -9.95 -22.49 2.06
CA ARG A 425 -10.12 -21.21 2.80
C ARG A 425 -8.79 -20.49 2.93
N PRO A 426 -8.78 -19.14 2.84
CA PRO A 426 -7.57 -18.38 3.07
C PRO A 426 -7.31 -18.22 4.58
N GLU A 427 -6.05 -18.16 4.98
CA GLU A 427 -5.62 -17.83 6.34
C GLU A 427 -5.44 -16.32 6.56
N GLY A 428 -5.83 -15.50 5.60
CA GLY A 428 -5.72 -14.05 5.64
C GLY A 428 -6.48 -13.40 4.48
N PRO A 429 -6.37 -12.09 4.29
CA PRO A 429 -7.06 -11.37 3.23
C PRO A 429 -6.59 -11.83 1.85
N LEU A 430 -7.50 -11.76 0.87
CA LEU A 430 -7.16 -12.02 -0.52
C LEU A 430 -6.33 -10.87 -1.10
N GLY A 431 -5.27 -11.20 -1.83
CA GLY A 431 -4.46 -10.23 -2.58
C GLY A 431 -5.02 -9.93 -3.98
N ALA A 432 -5.72 -10.88 -4.58
CA ALA A 432 -6.43 -10.75 -5.85
C ALA A 432 -7.42 -11.91 -6.04
N VAL A 433 -8.28 -11.80 -7.05
CA VAL A 433 -9.15 -12.90 -7.51
C VAL A 433 -8.96 -13.11 -9.01
N LEU A 434 -8.79 -14.35 -9.42
CA LEU A 434 -8.79 -14.79 -10.81
C LEU A 434 -10.17 -15.37 -11.12
N VAL A 435 -10.79 -14.93 -12.20
CA VAL A 435 -12.12 -15.44 -12.64
C VAL A 435 -12.09 -15.79 -14.11
N GLU A 436 -12.70 -16.92 -14.45
CA GLU A 436 -12.96 -17.36 -15.82
C GLU A 436 -14.47 -17.40 -16.07
N GLY A 437 -14.90 -16.99 -17.23
CA GLY A 437 -16.28 -17.10 -17.68
C GLY A 437 -16.79 -15.91 -18.45
N ASP A 438 -18.09 -15.90 -18.69
CA ASP A 438 -18.80 -14.83 -19.37
C ASP A 438 -18.94 -13.56 -18.52
N ALA A 439 -19.48 -12.50 -19.11
CA ALA A 439 -19.70 -11.21 -18.44
C ALA A 439 -20.59 -11.34 -17.19
N GLY A 440 -21.54 -12.28 -17.16
CA GLY A 440 -22.41 -12.52 -16.01
C GLY A 440 -21.62 -13.05 -14.81
N ARG A 441 -20.79 -14.07 -15.02
CA ARG A 441 -19.93 -14.69 -14.01
C ARG A 441 -18.84 -13.72 -13.53
N ILE A 442 -18.22 -12.99 -14.45
CA ILE A 442 -17.23 -11.95 -14.12
C ILE A 442 -17.89 -10.86 -13.26
N GLY A 443 -19.06 -10.35 -13.68
CA GLY A 443 -19.79 -9.33 -12.94
C GLY A 443 -20.20 -9.79 -11.53
N ALA A 444 -20.63 -11.03 -11.36
CA ALA A 444 -20.91 -11.61 -10.05
C ALA A 444 -19.66 -11.65 -9.18
N ALA A 445 -18.52 -12.13 -9.71
CA ALA A 445 -17.25 -12.17 -8.97
C ALA A 445 -16.79 -10.78 -8.52
N VAL A 446 -16.93 -9.76 -9.39
CA VAL A 446 -16.56 -8.36 -9.04
C VAL A 446 -17.43 -7.82 -7.91
N ARG A 447 -18.75 -8.08 -7.95
CA ARG A 447 -19.66 -7.65 -6.86
C ARG A 447 -19.37 -8.35 -5.54
N ASP A 448 -19.16 -9.66 -5.56
CA ASP A 448 -18.83 -10.43 -4.36
C ASP A 448 -17.55 -9.91 -3.72
N VAL A 449 -16.51 -9.69 -4.52
CA VAL A 449 -15.21 -9.18 -4.05
C VAL A 449 -15.34 -7.77 -3.48
N ALA A 450 -16.13 -6.89 -4.11
CA ALA A 450 -16.39 -5.53 -3.62
C ALA A 450 -17.16 -5.52 -2.29
N GLY A 451 -17.87 -6.59 -1.95
CA GLY A 451 -18.54 -6.80 -0.67
C GLY A 451 -17.64 -7.26 0.47
N LEU A 452 -16.43 -7.78 0.17
CA LEU A 452 -15.51 -8.30 1.19
C LEU A 452 -15.03 -7.19 2.14
N PRO A 453 -14.85 -7.46 3.42
CA PRO A 453 -14.19 -6.54 4.34
C PRO A 453 -12.67 -6.48 4.08
N GLY A 454 -12.01 -5.43 4.57
CA GLY A 454 -10.56 -5.31 4.50
C GLY A 454 -10.06 -4.56 3.25
N PRO A 455 -8.97 -5.01 2.62
CA PRO A 455 -8.33 -4.30 1.51
C PRO A 455 -9.19 -4.27 0.24
N VAL A 456 -8.87 -3.33 -0.64
CA VAL A 456 -9.41 -3.31 -2.01
C VAL A 456 -8.76 -4.44 -2.80
N VAL A 457 -9.54 -5.44 -3.18
CA VAL A 457 -9.06 -6.64 -3.87
C VAL A 457 -9.31 -6.53 -5.38
N SER A 458 -8.28 -6.68 -6.19
CA SER A 458 -8.41 -6.64 -7.66
C SER A 458 -8.97 -7.96 -8.21
N VAL A 459 -9.85 -7.86 -9.22
CA VAL A 459 -10.35 -9.03 -9.97
C VAL A 459 -9.71 -9.02 -11.35
N HIS A 460 -9.11 -10.15 -11.72
CA HIS A 460 -8.51 -10.38 -13.04
C HIS A 460 -9.31 -11.44 -13.76
N ALA A 461 -9.91 -11.05 -14.89
CA ALA A 461 -10.69 -11.94 -15.71
C ALA A 461 -9.84 -12.50 -16.86
N ALA A 462 -9.86 -13.83 -17.04
CA ALA A 462 -9.48 -14.47 -18.28
C ALA A 462 -10.74 -14.60 -19.14
N GLY A 463 -10.68 -14.15 -20.40
CA GLY A 463 -11.76 -14.34 -21.34
C GLY A 463 -11.95 -15.82 -21.65
N ALA A 464 -13.14 -16.15 -22.12
CA ALA A 464 -13.43 -17.45 -22.72
C ALA A 464 -13.03 -17.50 -24.21
N ASP A 465 -12.15 -16.58 -24.63
CA ASP A 465 -11.62 -16.47 -25.99
C ASP A 465 -10.23 -17.10 -26.10
#